data_aa6b580feb42768ebb720f46f8da5480
#
_entry.id   aa6b580feb42768ebb720f46f8da5480
#
_cell.length_a   1.000
_cell.length_b   1.000
_cell.length_c   1.000
_cell.angle_alpha   90.00
_cell.angle_beta   90.00
_cell.angle_gamma   90.00
#
_symmetry.space_group_name_H-M   'P 1'
#
loop_
_entity.id
_entity.type
_entity.pdbx_description
1 polymer ?
#
loop_
_entity_poly.entity_id
_entity_poly.type
_entity_poly.pdbx_seq_one_letter_code
_entity_poly.pdbx_strand_id
1 'polypeptide(L)'
;MNVLRLLPALLVLPLAALAADRAMKVDRERSFVDVDVDATKNFTAHLDNYQAAMTVDETGKIKSAVFTFKFMDLKTGNDKRDADMIKWLGGGAPEGKFELGNLALTPNGEGQASGRLTMHGITDRAEFPVEVHRTDGVYTITGETTIDYRTWGLKVIRSMLVFTVDPEVKVRFKFTGTAVEAPNG
;
A
#
# COMPACT_ATOMS: atom_id res chain seq x y z
N MET A 1 -30.55 -17.03 69.10
CA MET A 1 -30.24 -17.67 67.79
C MET A 1 -30.07 -16.56 66.76
N ASN A 2 -28.81 -16.15 66.53
CA ASN A 2 -28.49 -15.10 65.55
C ASN A 2 -28.16 -15.76 64.23
N VAL A 3 -29.03 -15.57 63.22
CA VAL A 3 -28.80 -16.04 61.87
C VAL A 3 -28.01 -14.97 61.11
N LEU A 4 -26.70 -15.19 60.92
CA LEU A 4 -25.79 -14.35 60.14
C LEU A 4 -26.10 -14.55 58.64
N ARG A 5 -26.73 -13.57 58.01
CA ARG A 5 -26.95 -13.57 56.55
C ARG A 5 -25.68 -13.15 55.83
N LEU A 6 -24.99 -14.10 55.17
CA LEU A 6 -23.93 -13.81 54.22
C LEU A 6 -24.59 -13.28 52.94
N LEU A 7 -24.29 -12.01 52.61
CA LEU A 7 -24.52 -11.47 51.23
C LEU A 7 -23.40 -11.97 50.30
N PRO A 8 -23.72 -12.52 49.13
CA PRO A 8 -22.71 -12.80 48.14
C PRO A 8 -22.24 -11.47 47.49
N ALA A 9 -20.97 -11.17 47.63
CA ALA A 9 -20.33 -10.07 46.88
C ALA A 9 -20.29 -10.45 45.41
N LEU A 10 -21.08 -9.76 44.59
CA LEU A 10 -21.06 -9.90 43.14
C LEU A 10 -19.78 -9.25 42.60
N LEU A 11 -18.79 -10.07 42.23
CA LEU A 11 -17.52 -9.61 41.60
C LEU A 11 -17.83 -9.19 40.18
N VAL A 12 -18.02 -7.88 39.95
CA VAL A 12 -18.13 -7.32 38.60
C VAL A 12 -16.72 -7.18 38.02
N LEU A 13 -16.33 -8.16 37.19
CA LEU A 13 -15.12 -8.06 36.38
C LEU A 13 -15.33 -6.99 35.30
N PRO A 14 -14.45 -5.97 35.18
CA PRO A 14 -14.54 -5.02 34.10
C PRO A 14 -14.25 -5.77 32.78
N LEU A 15 -15.20 -5.75 31.87
CA LEU A 15 -15.01 -6.18 30.49
C LEU A 15 -14.10 -5.17 29.83
N ALA A 16 -12.80 -5.45 29.74
CA ALA A 16 -11.88 -4.64 28.97
C ALA A 16 -12.33 -4.72 27.51
N ALA A 17 -12.92 -3.65 27.00
CA ALA A 17 -13.19 -3.51 25.58
C ALA A 17 -11.84 -3.52 24.86
N LEU A 18 -11.55 -4.58 24.11
CA LEU A 18 -10.44 -4.60 23.17
C LEU A 18 -10.72 -3.50 22.12
N ALA A 19 -9.96 -2.43 22.18
CA ALA A 19 -10.05 -1.36 21.18
C ALA A 19 -9.72 -1.97 19.80
N ALA A 20 -10.67 -1.86 18.88
CA ALA A 20 -10.55 -2.43 17.55
C ALA A 20 -9.69 -1.52 16.65
N ASP A 21 -8.88 -2.15 15.79
CA ASP A 21 -8.17 -1.41 14.74
C ASP A 21 -9.19 -0.67 13.86
N ARG A 22 -8.86 0.57 13.50
CA ARG A 22 -9.74 1.42 12.68
C ARG A 22 -9.28 1.38 11.23
N ALA A 23 -10.22 1.21 10.31
CA ALA A 23 -9.93 1.30 8.88
C ALA A 23 -9.57 2.74 8.49
N MET A 24 -8.66 2.91 7.54
CA MET A 24 -8.35 4.20 6.94
C MET A 24 -9.14 4.34 5.63
N LYS A 25 -9.92 5.41 5.53
CA LYS A 25 -10.57 5.81 4.27
C LYS A 25 -9.57 6.65 3.47
N VAL A 26 -9.09 6.10 2.36
CA VAL A 26 -8.16 6.79 1.46
C VAL A 26 -8.93 7.79 0.59
N ASP A 27 -8.43 9.02 0.53
CA ASP A 27 -8.89 10.09 -0.35
C ASP A 27 -8.19 9.94 -1.72
N ARG A 28 -8.93 9.47 -2.71
CA ARG A 28 -8.41 9.17 -4.05
C ARG A 28 -7.98 10.42 -4.82
N GLU A 29 -8.61 11.56 -4.59
CA GLU A 29 -8.30 12.81 -5.29
C GLU A 29 -6.97 13.41 -4.83
N ARG A 30 -6.57 13.12 -3.57
CA ARG A 30 -5.31 13.58 -2.97
C ARG A 30 -4.24 12.50 -2.90
N SER A 31 -4.48 11.37 -3.56
CA SER A 31 -3.59 10.20 -3.57
C SER A 31 -3.19 9.84 -4.99
N PHE A 32 -1.97 9.38 -5.17
CA PHE A 32 -1.48 8.92 -6.47
C PHE A 32 -0.46 7.80 -6.33
N VAL A 33 -0.27 7.06 -7.41
CA VAL A 33 0.86 6.14 -7.62
C VAL A 33 1.34 6.35 -9.05
N ASP A 34 2.61 6.75 -9.18
CA ASP A 34 3.27 7.01 -10.43
C ASP A 34 4.45 6.07 -10.61
N VAL A 35 4.69 5.67 -11.86
CA VAL A 35 5.85 4.87 -12.25
C VAL A 35 6.63 5.66 -13.32
N ASP A 36 7.80 6.15 -12.95
CA ASP A 36 8.73 6.79 -13.89
C ASP A 36 9.58 5.71 -14.56
N VAL A 37 9.61 5.75 -15.87
CA VAL A 37 10.28 4.75 -16.69
C VAL A 37 11.34 5.42 -17.55
N ASP A 38 12.60 5.03 -17.32
CA ASP A 38 13.72 5.41 -18.14
C ASP A 38 13.78 4.51 -19.39
N ALA A 39 13.74 5.14 -20.53
CA ALA A 39 13.72 4.50 -21.83
C ALA A 39 14.41 5.39 -22.84
N THR A 40 14.53 4.97 -24.09
CA THR A 40 14.99 5.85 -25.18
C THR A 40 14.26 7.20 -25.22
N LYS A 41 13.00 7.20 -24.79
CA LYS A 41 12.22 8.40 -24.46
C LYS A 41 11.50 8.13 -23.15
N ASN A 42 11.90 8.86 -22.11
CA ASN A 42 11.34 8.72 -20.76
C ASN A 42 9.85 9.06 -20.73
N PHE A 43 9.14 8.41 -19.83
CA PHE A 43 7.71 8.68 -19.58
C PHE A 43 7.32 8.29 -18.16
N THR A 44 6.24 8.86 -17.68
CA THR A 44 5.58 8.46 -16.43
C THR A 44 4.29 7.72 -16.77
N ALA A 45 4.04 6.63 -16.07
CA ALA A 45 2.75 5.95 -16.06
C ALA A 45 2.02 6.26 -14.76
N HIS A 46 0.72 6.58 -14.85
CA HIS A 46 -0.14 6.90 -13.72
C HIS A 46 -1.09 5.72 -13.45
N LEU A 47 -1.26 5.37 -12.20
CA LEU A 47 -2.18 4.31 -11.81
C LEU A 47 -3.56 4.89 -11.51
N ASP A 48 -4.47 4.78 -12.47
CA ASP A 48 -5.80 5.39 -12.40
C ASP A 48 -6.72 4.71 -11.39
N ASN A 49 -6.58 3.39 -11.20
CA ASN A 49 -7.41 2.64 -10.27
C ASN A 49 -6.60 1.63 -9.45
N TYR A 50 -6.89 1.54 -8.14
CA TYR A 50 -6.26 0.63 -7.19
C TYR A 50 -7.15 0.45 -5.96
N GLN A 51 -6.81 -0.50 -5.10
CA GLN A 51 -7.38 -0.62 -3.77
C GLN A 51 -6.26 -0.47 -2.74
N ALA A 52 -6.51 0.33 -1.72
CA ALA A 52 -5.59 0.51 -0.59
C ALA A 52 -6.38 0.30 0.71
N ALA A 53 -6.23 -0.86 1.32
CA ALA A 53 -6.81 -1.20 2.60
C ALA A 53 -5.75 -1.02 3.68
N MET A 54 -5.96 -0.05 4.56
CA MET A 54 -5.05 0.26 5.66
C MET A 54 -5.81 0.28 6.98
N THR A 55 -5.14 -0.11 8.05
CA THR A 55 -5.68 0.02 9.41
C THR A 55 -4.71 0.77 10.30
N VAL A 56 -5.26 1.45 11.29
CA VAL A 56 -4.50 2.11 12.37
C VAL A 56 -4.98 1.57 13.71
N ASP A 57 -4.06 1.47 14.65
CA ASP A 57 -4.36 1.11 16.03
C ASP A 57 -5.04 2.26 16.79
N GLU A 58 -5.36 2.04 18.04
CA GLU A 58 -5.96 3.03 18.95
C GLU A 58 -5.08 4.27 19.17
N THR A 59 -3.74 4.13 19.04
CA THR A 59 -2.78 5.23 19.16
C THR A 59 -2.65 6.03 17.86
N GLY A 60 -3.23 5.53 16.77
CA GLY A 60 -3.15 6.11 15.43
C GLY A 60 -1.90 5.68 14.65
N LYS A 61 -1.20 4.62 15.05
CA LYS A 61 -0.11 4.05 14.26
C LYS A 61 -0.68 3.12 13.19
N ILE A 62 -0.11 3.19 11.98
CA ILE A 62 -0.45 2.27 10.89
C ILE A 62 -0.04 0.85 11.31
N LYS A 63 -0.99 -0.07 11.31
CA LYS A 63 -0.82 -1.46 11.72
C LYS A 63 -0.75 -2.41 10.53
N SER A 64 -1.55 -2.16 9.51
CA SER A 64 -1.55 -2.95 8.28
C SER A 64 -1.77 -2.07 7.07
N ALA A 65 -1.24 -2.51 5.94
CA ALA A 65 -1.55 -1.96 4.63
C ALA A 65 -1.51 -3.07 3.59
N VAL A 66 -2.55 -3.15 2.78
CA VAL A 66 -2.63 -4.00 1.60
C VAL A 66 -3.00 -3.11 0.42
N PHE A 67 -2.15 -3.14 -0.60
CA PHE A 67 -2.34 -2.41 -1.83
C PHE A 67 -2.48 -3.37 -2.99
N THR A 68 -3.54 -3.24 -3.79
CA THR A 68 -3.77 -4.08 -4.98
C THR A 68 -4.13 -3.23 -6.18
N PHE A 69 -3.65 -3.63 -7.35
CA PHE A 69 -3.90 -2.92 -8.59
C PHE A 69 -3.89 -3.87 -9.80
N LYS A 70 -4.48 -3.42 -10.89
CA LYS A 70 -4.39 -4.11 -12.18
C LYS A 70 -3.45 -3.31 -13.08
N PHE A 71 -2.56 -4.00 -13.79
CA PHE A 71 -1.66 -3.33 -14.72
C PHE A 71 -2.40 -2.64 -15.88
N MET A 72 -3.63 -3.07 -16.19
CA MET A 72 -4.45 -2.39 -17.19
C MET A 72 -4.89 -0.97 -16.76
N ASP A 73 -4.82 -0.67 -15.45
CA ASP A 73 -5.12 0.65 -14.89
C ASP A 73 -3.87 1.56 -14.82
N LEU A 74 -2.69 1.03 -15.17
CA LEU A 74 -1.46 1.81 -15.29
C LEU A 74 -1.40 2.46 -16.68
N LYS A 75 -1.55 3.77 -16.75
CA LYS A 75 -1.73 4.55 -17.98
C LYS A 75 -0.51 5.41 -18.27
N THR A 76 0.05 5.23 -19.45
CA THR A 76 1.23 5.97 -19.92
C THR A 76 0.86 7.19 -20.81
N GLY A 77 -0.43 7.41 -21.04
CA GLY A 77 -0.93 8.38 -22.00
C GLY A 77 -0.73 7.96 -23.48
N ASN A 78 -0.44 6.67 -23.72
CA ASN A 78 -0.30 6.10 -25.06
C ASN A 78 -0.89 4.70 -25.09
N ASP A 79 -2.06 4.55 -25.69
CA ASP A 79 -2.84 3.31 -25.73
C ASP A 79 -2.05 2.12 -26.32
N LYS A 80 -1.21 2.38 -27.34
CA LYS A 80 -0.38 1.33 -27.93
C LYS A 80 0.66 0.83 -26.94
N ARG A 81 1.31 1.71 -26.18
CA ARG A 81 2.28 1.35 -25.16
C ARG A 81 1.61 0.58 -24.02
N ASP A 82 0.43 1.01 -23.59
CA ASP A 82 -0.36 0.33 -22.55
C ASP A 82 -0.75 -1.08 -23.01
N ALA A 83 -1.19 -1.25 -24.24
CA ALA A 83 -1.50 -2.56 -24.81
C ALA A 83 -0.24 -3.47 -24.95
N ASP A 84 0.89 -2.91 -25.36
CA ASP A 84 2.15 -3.64 -25.47
C ASP A 84 2.68 -4.06 -24.08
N MET A 85 2.51 -3.25 -23.05
CA MET A 85 2.82 -3.60 -21.66
C MET A 85 1.99 -4.80 -21.19
N ILE A 86 0.68 -4.82 -21.44
CA ILE A 86 -0.19 -5.96 -21.06
C ILE A 86 0.25 -7.24 -21.79
N LYS A 87 0.60 -7.18 -23.07
CA LYS A 87 1.14 -8.34 -23.81
C LYS A 87 2.47 -8.82 -23.21
N TRP A 88 3.35 -7.90 -22.85
CA TRP A 88 4.64 -8.23 -22.23
C TRP A 88 4.47 -8.91 -20.87
N LEU A 89 3.44 -8.53 -20.09
CA LEU A 89 3.04 -9.18 -18.85
C LEU A 89 2.35 -10.54 -19.02
N GLY A 90 2.23 -11.07 -20.26
CA GLY A 90 1.61 -12.34 -20.54
C GLY A 90 0.14 -12.26 -20.98
N GLY A 91 -0.40 -11.07 -21.16
CA GLY A 91 -1.80 -10.84 -21.52
C GLY A 91 -2.79 -11.03 -20.39
N GLY A 92 -4.09 -11.00 -20.70
CA GLY A 92 -5.15 -11.12 -19.69
C GLY A 92 -5.31 -9.88 -18.84
N ALA A 93 -5.52 -10.07 -17.54
CA ALA A 93 -5.66 -9.00 -16.54
C ALA A 93 -4.61 -9.17 -15.42
N PRO A 94 -3.32 -8.93 -15.71
CA PRO A 94 -2.26 -9.08 -14.71
C PRO A 94 -2.48 -8.10 -13.56
N GLU A 95 -2.27 -8.60 -12.33
CA GLU A 95 -2.45 -7.85 -11.09
C GLU A 95 -1.14 -7.76 -10.31
N GLY A 96 -1.03 -6.71 -9.50
CA GLY A 96 0.01 -6.54 -8.51
C GLY A 96 -0.58 -6.38 -7.11
N LYS A 97 0.15 -6.86 -6.10
CA LYS A 97 -0.25 -6.77 -4.69
C LYS A 97 0.96 -6.50 -3.81
N PHE A 98 0.88 -5.48 -2.97
CA PHE A 98 1.82 -5.25 -1.88
C PHE A 98 1.13 -5.49 -0.54
N GLU A 99 1.81 -6.19 0.36
CA GLU A 99 1.36 -6.46 1.73
C GLU A 99 2.44 -5.99 2.70
N LEU A 100 2.10 -5.01 3.52
CA LEU A 100 2.98 -4.48 4.56
C LEU A 100 3.28 -5.56 5.60
N GLY A 101 4.55 -5.83 5.85
CA GLY A 101 5.01 -6.74 6.91
C GLY A 101 5.50 -5.98 8.14
N ASN A 102 6.22 -4.88 7.92
CA ASN A 102 6.72 -4.02 9.00
C ASN A 102 6.81 -2.56 8.55
N LEU A 103 6.55 -1.66 9.49
CA LEU A 103 6.73 -0.22 9.34
C LEU A 103 7.49 0.32 10.55
N ALA A 104 8.72 0.74 10.34
CA ALA A 104 9.57 1.33 11.36
C ALA A 104 9.70 2.84 11.11
N LEU A 105 9.13 3.65 12.00
CA LEU A 105 9.14 5.11 11.90
C LEU A 105 9.93 5.73 13.04
N THR A 106 10.63 6.81 12.73
CA THR A 106 11.21 7.74 13.70
C THR A 106 10.12 8.65 14.29
N PRO A 107 10.40 9.40 15.36
CA PRO A 107 9.45 10.36 15.92
C PRO A 107 9.01 11.47 14.95
N ASN A 108 9.81 11.79 13.93
CA ASN A 108 9.46 12.79 12.88
C ASN A 108 8.61 12.19 11.76
N GLY A 109 8.31 10.90 11.78
CA GLY A 109 7.48 10.25 10.78
C GLY A 109 8.26 9.68 9.59
N GLU A 110 9.58 9.88 9.49
CA GLU A 110 10.44 9.23 8.50
C GLU A 110 10.72 7.78 8.88
N GLY A 111 10.86 6.89 7.92
CA GLY A 111 11.19 5.51 8.22
C GLY A 111 11.25 4.57 7.03
N GLN A 112 11.13 3.28 7.34
CA GLN A 112 11.22 2.20 6.37
C GLN A 112 9.96 1.34 6.45
N ALA A 113 9.34 1.12 5.30
CA ALA A 113 8.33 0.09 5.10
C ALA A 113 8.98 -1.14 4.47
N SER A 114 8.66 -2.31 4.98
CA SER A 114 9.04 -3.59 4.35
C SER A 114 7.84 -4.51 4.27
N GLY A 115 7.78 -5.29 3.20
CA GLY A 115 6.65 -6.17 2.95
C GLY A 115 6.91 -7.14 1.81
N ARG A 116 5.83 -7.66 1.25
CA ARG A 116 5.86 -8.57 0.10
C ARG A 116 5.16 -7.92 -1.07
N LEU A 117 5.86 -7.86 -2.20
CA LEU A 117 5.30 -7.44 -3.47
C LEU A 117 5.12 -8.66 -4.37
N THR A 118 3.90 -8.88 -4.81
CA THR A 118 3.55 -9.93 -5.77
C THR A 118 3.25 -9.28 -7.11
N MET A 119 3.96 -9.69 -8.14
CA MET A 119 3.73 -9.31 -9.54
C MET A 119 4.03 -10.50 -10.43
N HIS A 120 3.35 -10.64 -11.57
CA HIS A 120 3.61 -11.70 -12.54
C HIS A 120 3.67 -13.12 -11.92
N GLY A 121 2.86 -13.37 -10.87
CA GLY A 121 2.82 -14.65 -10.15
C GLY A 121 4.00 -14.91 -9.21
N ILE A 122 4.97 -14.01 -9.11
CA ILE A 122 6.13 -14.11 -8.23
C ILE A 122 5.96 -13.16 -7.07
N THR A 123 6.24 -13.64 -5.85
CA THR A 123 6.24 -12.82 -4.61
C THR A 123 7.66 -12.68 -4.11
N ASP A 124 8.09 -11.44 -3.92
CA ASP A 124 9.40 -11.14 -3.34
C ASP A 124 9.31 -10.01 -2.31
N ARG A 125 10.37 -9.85 -1.52
CA ARG A 125 10.48 -8.78 -0.54
C ARG A 125 10.63 -7.43 -1.23
N ALA A 126 9.87 -6.46 -0.75
CA ALA A 126 10.07 -5.05 -1.09
C ALA A 126 10.33 -4.26 0.17
N GLU A 127 11.29 -3.33 0.11
CA GLU A 127 11.66 -2.44 1.20
C GLU A 127 11.96 -1.05 0.64
N PHE A 128 11.39 -0.02 1.27
CA PHE A 128 11.50 1.34 0.76
C PHE A 128 11.30 2.38 1.86
N PRO A 129 11.92 3.57 1.71
CA PRO A 129 11.72 4.69 2.59
C PRO A 129 10.29 5.24 2.47
N VAL A 130 9.76 5.67 3.60
CA VAL A 130 8.45 6.30 3.69
C VAL A 130 8.47 7.46 4.68
N GLU A 131 7.59 8.41 4.45
CA GLU A 131 7.25 9.44 5.42
C GLU A 131 5.77 9.34 5.75
N VAL A 132 5.45 9.39 7.04
CA VAL A 132 4.07 9.33 7.54
C VAL A 132 3.84 10.53 8.43
N HIS A 133 2.98 11.43 8.00
CA HIS A 133 2.55 12.58 8.78
C HIS A 133 1.07 12.46 9.14
N ARG A 134 0.72 12.92 10.35
CA ARG A 134 -0.67 13.01 10.81
C ARG A 134 -0.93 14.41 11.34
N THR A 135 -1.84 15.12 10.69
CA THR A 135 -2.27 16.46 11.08
C THR A 135 -3.80 16.51 11.10
N ASP A 136 -4.38 16.92 12.21
CA ASP A 136 -5.85 17.02 12.38
C ASP A 136 -6.62 15.74 11.98
N GLY A 137 -6.04 14.58 12.31
CA GLY A 137 -6.64 13.27 11.99
C GLY A 137 -6.43 12.81 10.55
N VAL A 138 -5.85 13.65 9.69
CA VAL A 138 -5.52 13.30 8.29
C VAL A 138 -4.11 12.72 8.24
N TYR A 139 -3.99 11.54 7.67
CA TYR A 139 -2.71 10.88 7.36
C TYR A 139 -2.26 11.28 5.97
N THR A 140 -0.97 11.56 5.84
CA THR A 140 -0.28 11.68 4.55
C THR A 140 0.89 10.71 4.59
N ILE A 141 0.92 9.77 3.66
CA ILE A 141 1.94 8.73 3.52
C ILE A 141 2.58 8.93 2.17
N THR A 142 3.87 9.20 2.13
CA THR A 142 4.64 9.37 0.90
C THR A 142 5.81 8.41 0.85
N GLY A 143 6.22 8.01 -0.33
CA GLY A 143 7.40 7.20 -0.53
C GLY A 143 7.83 7.14 -1.98
N GLU A 144 9.08 6.77 -2.16
CA GLU A 144 9.70 6.53 -3.45
C GLU A 144 10.58 5.28 -3.38
N THR A 145 10.53 4.45 -4.41
CA THR A 145 11.39 3.25 -4.49
C THR A 145 11.75 2.95 -5.93
N THR A 146 12.87 2.27 -6.13
CA THR A 146 13.25 1.69 -7.42
C THR A 146 12.96 0.20 -7.41
N ILE A 147 12.28 -0.28 -8.43
CA ILE A 147 11.91 -1.69 -8.61
C ILE A 147 12.58 -2.20 -9.87
N ASP A 148 13.44 -3.22 -9.72
CA ASP A 148 13.94 -4.00 -10.85
C ASP A 148 12.92 -5.09 -11.20
N TYR A 149 12.16 -4.89 -12.26
CA TYR A 149 11.08 -5.82 -12.64
C TYR A 149 11.59 -7.22 -13.04
N ARG A 150 12.89 -7.39 -13.29
CA ARG A 150 13.50 -8.70 -13.55
C ARG A 150 13.40 -9.63 -12.34
N THR A 151 13.36 -9.09 -11.14
CA THR A 151 13.12 -9.84 -9.89
C THR A 151 11.82 -10.65 -9.97
N TRP A 152 10.82 -10.15 -10.69
CA TRP A 152 9.55 -10.83 -10.90
C TRP A 152 9.49 -11.60 -12.24
N GLY A 153 10.67 -12.04 -12.75
CA GLY A 153 10.77 -12.90 -13.94
C GLY A 153 10.42 -12.21 -15.25
N LEU A 154 10.28 -10.90 -15.27
CA LEU A 154 9.96 -10.13 -16.47
C LEU A 154 11.22 -9.88 -17.29
N LYS A 155 11.10 -9.99 -18.61
CA LYS A 155 12.23 -9.79 -19.53
C LYS A 155 12.41 -8.32 -19.84
N VAL A 156 13.66 -7.89 -20.06
CA VAL A 156 13.95 -6.52 -20.50
C VAL A 156 13.22 -6.23 -21.82
N ILE A 157 12.47 -5.12 -21.84
CA ILE A 157 11.73 -4.69 -23.03
C ILE A 157 12.71 -4.12 -24.04
N ARG A 158 12.79 -4.77 -25.18
CA ARG A 158 13.57 -4.32 -26.33
C ARG A 158 12.71 -4.39 -27.58
N SER A 159 12.57 -3.30 -28.28
CA SER A 159 11.86 -3.26 -29.56
C SER A 159 12.79 -2.75 -30.65
N MET A 160 13.00 -3.60 -31.68
CA MET A 160 13.70 -3.28 -32.94
C MET A 160 15.02 -2.51 -32.79
N LEU A 161 15.99 -2.98 -31.96
CA LEU A 161 17.35 -2.43 -31.82
C LEU A 161 17.42 -0.92 -31.44
N VAL A 162 16.30 -0.21 -31.40
CA VAL A 162 16.22 1.25 -31.23
C VAL A 162 15.55 1.67 -29.94
N PHE A 163 14.68 0.83 -29.37
CA PHE A 163 13.94 1.17 -28.16
C PHE A 163 14.26 0.17 -27.05
N THR A 164 14.80 0.67 -25.95
CA THR A 164 15.07 -0.11 -24.73
C THR A 164 14.42 0.59 -23.55
N VAL A 165 13.81 -0.19 -22.66
CA VAL A 165 13.31 0.27 -21.36
C VAL A 165 14.30 -0.22 -20.32
N ASP A 166 14.70 0.67 -19.41
CA ASP A 166 15.52 0.30 -18.27
C ASP A 166 14.74 -0.70 -17.40
N PRO A 167 15.36 -1.80 -16.95
CA PRO A 167 14.68 -2.74 -16.06
C PRO A 167 14.39 -2.17 -14.68
N GLU A 168 15.02 -1.11 -14.28
CA GLU A 168 14.76 -0.39 -13.05
C GLU A 168 13.73 0.73 -13.30
N VAL A 169 12.58 0.65 -12.62
CA VAL A 169 11.55 1.67 -12.67
C VAL A 169 11.40 2.32 -11.31
N LYS A 170 11.18 3.63 -11.31
CA LYS A 170 10.99 4.40 -10.09
C LYS A 170 9.50 4.52 -9.80
N VAL A 171 9.07 4.05 -8.63
CA VAL A 171 7.69 4.15 -8.15
C VAL A 171 7.62 5.24 -7.10
N ARG A 172 6.76 6.22 -7.32
CA ARG A 172 6.43 7.29 -6.36
C ARG A 172 4.97 7.19 -5.96
N PHE A 173 4.68 7.36 -4.68
CA PHE A 173 3.31 7.32 -4.22
C PHE A 173 3.04 8.34 -3.12
N LYS A 174 1.78 8.74 -3.05
CA LYS A 174 1.19 9.50 -1.96
C LYS A 174 -0.18 8.93 -1.65
N PHE A 175 -0.42 8.61 -0.39
CA PHE A 175 -1.75 8.28 0.10
C PHE A 175 -2.16 9.31 1.17
N THR A 176 -3.35 9.86 1.00
CA THR A 176 -3.97 10.74 1.98
C THR A 176 -5.26 10.07 2.47
N GLY A 177 -5.55 10.12 3.76
CA GLY A 177 -6.75 9.48 4.29
C GLY A 177 -7.02 9.81 5.74
N THR A 178 -8.18 9.38 6.23
CA THR A 178 -8.59 9.54 7.64
C THR A 178 -8.99 8.19 8.22
N ALA A 179 -8.68 7.97 9.50
CA ALA A 179 -9.19 6.80 10.20
C ALA A 179 -10.71 6.93 10.38
N VAL A 180 -11.42 5.88 9.99
CA VAL A 180 -12.88 5.80 10.19
C VAL A 180 -13.13 5.37 11.63
N GLU A 181 -13.97 6.10 12.36
CA GLU A 181 -14.39 5.65 13.68
C GLU A 181 -15.15 4.32 13.55
N ALA A 182 -14.90 3.40 14.50
CA ALA A 182 -15.71 2.19 14.58
C ALA A 182 -17.18 2.62 14.76
N PRO A 183 -18.14 1.98 14.04
CA PRO A 183 -19.55 2.28 14.27
C PRO A 183 -19.85 2.06 15.75
N ASN A 184 -20.35 3.11 16.40
CA ASN A 184 -20.84 3.02 17.77
C ASN A 184 -21.95 1.97 17.79
N GLY A 185 -21.66 0.80 18.40
CA GLY A 185 -22.60 -0.28 18.61
C GLY A 185 -23.63 0.07 19.68
#